data_ec6e59b0c53a4b6b2b08b0af2eb0793c
#
_entry.id   ec6e59b0c53a4b6b2b08b0af2eb0793c
#
_cell.length_a   1.000
_cell.length_b   1.000
_cell.length_c   1.000
_cell.angle_alpha   90.00
_cell.angle_beta   90.00
_cell.angle_gamma   90.00
#
_symmetry.space_group_name_H-M   'P 1'
#
loop_
_entity.id
_entity.type
_entity.pdbx_description
1 polymer ?
#
loop_
_entity_poly.entity_id
_entity_poly.type
_entity_poly.pdbx_seq_one_letter_code
_entity_poly.pdbx_strand_id
1 'polypeptide(L)'
;EIYKGQDDVVIGAGTVLDAETARAAMLAGAKYIVSPAFDLETAKICNRYKVPYLPGIMTINEIITAHEAGVDFVKLFPGSAFGQGYVKAIKGPLPYANIMVTGGVNIDNIDSWIKAGVDAVGIGGELNKLGEEGKFEEITAVCEQYMAKLNEARGC
;
A
#
# COMPACT_ATOMS: atom_id res chain seq x y z
N GLU A 1 -1.53 -21.44 -1.17
CA GLU A 1 -2.39 -22.52 -1.75
C GLU A 1 -3.88 -22.31 -1.46
N ILE A 2 -4.26 -21.75 -0.29
CA ILE A 2 -5.67 -21.56 0.13
C ILE A 2 -6.47 -20.71 -0.88
N TYR A 3 -5.84 -19.71 -1.48
CA TYR A 3 -6.50 -18.78 -2.43
C TYR A 3 -6.17 -19.08 -3.90
N LYS A 4 -5.58 -20.24 -4.19
CA LYS A 4 -5.27 -20.64 -5.57
C LYS A 4 -6.55 -20.89 -6.36
N GLY A 5 -6.76 -20.07 -7.40
CA GLY A 5 -7.98 -20.12 -8.23
C GLY A 5 -9.14 -19.24 -7.76
N GLN A 6 -8.92 -18.37 -6.78
CA GLN A 6 -9.86 -17.29 -6.43
C GLN A 6 -9.42 -16.01 -7.15
N ASP A 7 -10.12 -15.67 -8.23
CA ASP A 7 -9.78 -14.52 -9.10
C ASP A 7 -10.16 -13.16 -8.49
N ASP A 8 -10.96 -13.17 -7.44
CA ASP A 8 -11.40 -12.00 -6.68
C ASP A 8 -10.42 -11.58 -5.56
N VAL A 9 -9.38 -12.39 -5.28
CA VAL A 9 -8.38 -12.14 -4.26
C VAL A 9 -7.00 -11.97 -4.87
N VAL A 10 -6.36 -10.82 -4.64
CA VAL A 10 -4.99 -10.53 -5.06
C VAL A 10 -4.06 -10.59 -3.85
N ILE A 11 -3.15 -11.56 -3.81
CA ILE A 11 -2.20 -11.76 -2.72
C ILE A 11 -0.84 -11.18 -3.08
N GLY A 12 -0.31 -10.33 -2.21
CA GLY A 12 1.05 -9.79 -2.30
C GLY A 12 1.91 -10.17 -1.11
N ALA A 13 3.19 -9.85 -1.18
CA ALA A 13 4.13 -9.98 -0.09
C ALA A 13 4.51 -8.60 0.45
N GLY A 14 4.40 -8.43 1.78
CA GLY A 14 4.78 -7.22 2.48
C GLY A 14 6.10 -7.37 3.25
N THR A 15 6.73 -6.23 3.56
CA THR A 15 8.01 -6.17 4.28
C THR A 15 9.13 -6.91 3.56
N VAL A 16 9.13 -6.82 2.24
CA VAL A 16 10.18 -7.37 1.37
C VAL A 16 11.33 -6.36 1.31
N LEU A 17 12.54 -6.75 1.72
CA LEU A 17 13.65 -5.82 1.93
C LEU A 17 14.76 -5.91 0.87
N ASP A 18 14.72 -6.93 0.01
CA ASP A 18 15.74 -7.21 -1.00
C ASP A 18 15.17 -7.96 -2.21
N ALA A 19 15.95 -8.00 -3.29
CA ALA A 19 15.56 -8.64 -4.54
C ALA A 19 15.41 -10.16 -4.42
N GLU A 20 16.20 -10.81 -3.59
CA GLU A 20 16.17 -12.25 -3.36
C GLU A 20 14.86 -12.66 -2.69
N THR A 21 14.47 -11.95 -1.64
CA THR A 21 13.19 -12.14 -0.95
C THR A 21 12.02 -11.81 -1.88
N ALA A 22 12.12 -10.75 -2.70
CA ALA A 22 11.12 -10.43 -3.70
C ALA A 22 10.94 -11.58 -4.71
N ARG A 23 12.05 -12.13 -5.20
CA ARG A 23 12.00 -13.26 -6.14
C ARG A 23 11.38 -14.50 -5.49
N ALA A 24 11.74 -14.82 -4.26
CA ALA A 24 11.15 -15.94 -3.51
C ALA A 24 9.64 -15.77 -3.34
N ALA A 25 9.18 -14.56 -2.98
CA ALA A 25 7.76 -14.23 -2.86
C ALA A 25 7.01 -14.42 -4.19
N MET A 26 7.59 -13.96 -5.30
CA MET A 26 7.02 -14.16 -6.65
C MET A 26 6.87 -15.64 -7.01
N LEU A 27 7.89 -16.46 -6.70
CA LEU A 27 7.84 -17.91 -6.93
C LEU A 27 6.78 -18.59 -6.06
N ALA A 28 6.54 -18.07 -4.86
CA ALA A 28 5.45 -18.52 -3.99
C ALA A 28 4.06 -18.04 -4.44
N GLY A 29 3.96 -17.18 -5.46
CA GLY A 29 2.71 -16.75 -6.06
C GLY A 29 2.28 -15.31 -5.73
N ALA A 30 3.14 -14.51 -5.07
CA ALA A 30 2.85 -13.10 -4.82
C ALA A 30 2.64 -12.35 -6.15
N LYS A 31 1.55 -11.59 -6.21
CA LYS A 31 1.13 -10.79 -7.37
C LYS A 31 1.61 -9.34 -7.32
N TYR A 32 2.03 -8.88 -6.15
CA TYR A 32 2.65 -7.57 -5.94
C TYR A 32 3.61 -7.65 -4.74
N ILE A 33 4.55 -6.73 -4.69
CA ILE A 33 5.58 -6.64 -3.65
C ILE A 33 5.44 -5.29 -2.94
N VAL A 34 5.47 -5.30 -1.61
CA VAL A 34 5.46 -4.09 -0.78
C VAL A 34 6.67 -4.10 0.14
N SER A 35 7.35 -2.97 0.25
CA SER A 35 8.48 -2.80 1.17
C SER A 35 8.31 -1.55 2.06
N PRO A 36 9.00 -1.47 3.18
CA PRO A 36 9.02 -0.26 4.01
C PRO A 36 9.95 0.84 3.47
N ALA A 37 10.83 0.51 2.52
CA ALA A 37 11.81 1.41 1.91
C ALA A 37 11.99 1.08 0.43
N PHE A 38 12.56 2.02 -0.33
CA PHE A 38 12.93 1.79 -1.72
C PHE A 38 14.26 1.02 -1.82
N ASP A 39 14.27 -0.02 -2.66
CA ASP A 39 15.47 -0.75 -3.07
C ASP A 39 15.50 -0.90 -4.59
N LEU A 40 16.60 -0.46 -5.20
CA LEU A 40 16.74 -0.43 -6.67
C LEU A 40 16.78 -1.83 -7.28
N GLU A 41 17.44 -2.78 -6.64
CA GLU A 41 17.54 -4.15 -7.16
C GLU A 41 16.19 -4.86 -7.07
N THR A 42 15.42 -4.59 -6.03
CA THR A 42 14.03 -5.04 -5.93
C THR A 42 13.17 -4.43 -7.04
N ALA A 43 13.31 -3.13 -7.33
CA ALA A 43 12.60 -2.51 -8.44
C ALA A 43 12.94 -3.16 -9.79
N LYS A 44 14.24 -3.40 -10.05
CA LYS A 44 14.71 -4.06 -11.28
C LYS A 44 14.15 -5.47 -11.46
N ILE A 45 14.13 -6.28 -10.39
CA ILE A 45 13.61 -7.64 -10.49
C ILE A 45 12.08 -7.64 -10.64
N CYS A 46 11.38 -6.76 -9.96
CA CYS A 46 9.94 -6.60 -10.09
C CYS A 46 9.56 -6.20 -11.53
N ASN A 47 10.24 -5.22 -12.11
CA ASN A 47 10.04 -4.80 -13.49
C ASN A 47 10.32 -5.94 -14.49
N ARG A 48 11.40 -6.70 -14.28
CA ARG A 48 11.77 -7.84 -15.14
C ARG A 48 10.65 -8.89 -15.22
N TYR A 49 9.98 -9.15 -14.10
CA TYR A 49 8.91 -10.13 -14.03
C TYR A 49 7.51 -9.53 -14.14
N LYS A 50 7.42 -8.21 -14.34
CA LYS A 50 6.15 -7.46 -14.43
C LYS A 50 5.25 -7.66 -13.21
N VAL A 51 5.86 -7.67 -12.03
CA VAL A 51 5.16 -7.71 -10.74
C VAL A 51 5.19 -6.30 -10.15
N PRO A 52 4.04 -5.70 -9.81
CA PRO A 52 3.99 -4.38 -9.19
C PRO A 52 4.84 -4.32 -7.92
N TYR A 53 5.61 -3.23 -7.79
CA TYR A 53 6.40 -2.92 -6.60
C TYR A 53 5.90 -1.63 -5.97
N LEU A 54 5.60 -1.66 -4.68
CA LEU A 54 5.14 -0.52 -3.88
C LEU A 54 6.14 -0.25 -2.76
N PRO A 55 7.26 0.43 -3.06
CA PRO A 55 8.28 0.77 -2.08
C PRO A 55 7.81 1.82 -1.09
N GLY A 56 8.29 1.70 0.14
CA GLY A 56 8.17 2.73 1.16
C GLY A 56 9.01 3.97 0.80
N ILE A 57 8.43 5.14 1.04
CA ILE A 57 9.08 6.45 0.86
C ILE A 57 8.70 7.38 2.00
N MET A 58 9.56 8.34 2.27
CA MET A 58 9.33 9.41 3.23
C MET A 58 9.57 10.80 2.61
N THR A 59 10.29 10.90 1.49
CA THR A 59 10.73 12.15 0.90
C THR A 59 10.38 12.24 -0.58
N ILE A 60 10.31 13.48 -1.10
CA ILE A 60 10.12 13.75 -2.54
C ILE A 60 11.25 13.14 -3.38
N ASN A 61 12.49 13.19 -2.90
CA ASN A 61 13.62 12.61 -3.63
C ASN A 61 13.47 11.08 -3.79
N GLU A 62 13.01 10.37 -2.76
CA GLU A 62 12.74 8.94 -2.85
C GLU A 62 11.63 8.63 -3.85
N ILE A 63 10.59 9.46 -3.91
CA ILE A 63 9.51 9.31 -4.91
C ILE A 63 10.08 9.44 -6.33
N ILE A 64 10.87 10.49 -6.58
CA ILE A 64 11.47 10.71 -7.90
C ILE A 64 12.36 9.52 -8.27
N THR A 65 13.25 9.09 -7.37
CA THR A 65 14.13 7.94 -7.60
C THR A 65 13.36 6.65 -7.87
N ALA A 66 12.26 6.41 -7.15
CA ALA A 66 11.40 5.24 -7.37
C ALA A 66 10.74 5.30 -8.76
N HIS A 67 10.21 6.46 -9.16
CA HIS A 67 9.61 6.63 -10.50
C HIS A 67 10.64 6.47 -11.63
N GLU A 68 11.86 7.02 -11.49
CA GLU A 68 12.95 6.80 -12.45
C GLU A 68 13.32 5.31 -12.59
N ALA A 69 13.13 4.52 -11.52
CA ALA A 69 13.30 3.08 -11.54
C ALA A 69 12.09 2.30 -12.06
N GLY A 70 11.05 2.98 -12.57
CA GLY A 70 9.86 2.36 -13.16
C GLY A 70 8.80 1.92 -12.15
N VAL A 71 8.78 2.51 -10.96
CA VAL A 71 7.74 2.27 -9.95
C VAL A 71 6.53 3.15 -10.24
N ASP A 72 5.34 2.56 -10.36
CA ASP A 72 4.09 3.29 -10.61
C ASP A 72 3.41 3.78 -9.32
N PHE A 73 3.52 3.03 -8.24
CA PHE A 73 2.93 3.32 -6.94
C PHE A 73 3.98 3.37 -5.85
N VAL A 74 3.96 4.40 -5.02
CA VAL A 74 4.81 4.51 -3.83
C VAL A 74 3.97 4.41 -2.56
N LYS A 75 4.57 3.86 -1.50
CA LYS A 75 3.94 3.72 -0.19
C LYS A 75 4.48 4.79 0.75
N LEU A 76 3.66 5.77 1.13
CA LEU A 76 4.00 6.68 2.24
C LEU A 76 3.89 5.93 3.56
N PHE A 77 5.03 5.76 4.25
CA PHE A 77 5.11 4.96 5.48
C PHE A 77 6.18 5.49 6.46
N PRO A 78 5.84 5.60 7.75
CA PRO A 78 4.49 5.49 8.32
C PRO A 78 3.66 6.75 8.12
N GLY A 79 2.42 6.62 7.66
CA GLY A 79 1.52 7.77 7.43
C GLY A 79 1.29 8.62 8.67
N SER A 80 1.23 7.99 9.85
CA SER A 80 1.05 8.68 11.13
C SER A 80 2.15 9.70 11.47
N ALA A 81 3.35 9.55 10.88
CA ALA A 81 4.46 10.48 11.12
C ALA A 81 4.32 11.78 10.30
N PHE A 82 3.57 11.77 9.20
CA PHE A 82 3.52 12.88 8.24
C PHE A 82 2.18 13.62 8.24
N GLY A 83 1.07 12.90 8.33
CA GLY A 83 -0.27 13.46 8.22
C GLY A 83 -0.68 13.83 6.79
N GLN A 84 -1.95 14.19 6.62
CA GLN A 84 -2.59 14.46 5.33
C GLN A 84 -2.02 15.70 4.61
N GLY A 85 -1.55 16.68 5.40
CA GLY A 85 -0.92 17.89 4.84
C GLY A 85 0.32 17.60 4.02
N TYR A 86 1.06 16.55 4.37
CA TYR A 86 2.26 16.15 3.64
C TYR A 86 1.92 15.58 2.26
N VAL A 87 0.85 14.81 2.13
CA VAL A 87 0.37 14.32 0.83
C VAL A 87 0.05 15.48 -0.12
N LYS A 88 -0.65 16.51 0.39
CA LYS A 88 -0.94 17.73 -0.40
C LYS A 88 0.34 18.45 -0.83
N ALA A 89 1.34 18.51 0.05
CA ALA A 89 2.63 19.10 -0.26
C ALA A 89 3.40 18.32 -1.33
N ILE A 90 3.31 16.98 -1.33
CA ILE A 90 3.87 16.12 -2.39
C ILE A 90 3.13 16.33 -3.71
N LYS A 91 1.80 16.26 -3.70
CA LYS A 91 0.97 16.37 -4.92
C LYS A 91 1.08 17.73 -5.61
N GLY A 92 1.52 18.77 -4.92
CA GLY A 92 1.82 20.07 -5.53
C GLY A 92 2.86 19.96 -6.64
N PRO A 93 4.11 19.64 -6.35
CA PRO A 93 5.15 19.46 -7.36
C PRO A 93 5.06 18.16 -8.16
N LEU A 94 4.46 17.08 -7.61
CA LEU A 94 4.35 15.73 -8.21
C LEU A 94 2.88 15.29 -8.31
N PRO A 95 2.03 15.97 -9.11
CA PRO A 95 0.59 15.65 -9.19
C PRO A 95 0.33 14.25 -9.76
N TYR A 96 1.28 13.69 -10.50
CA TYR A 96 1.22 12.37 -11.13
C TYR A 96 1.64 11.22 -10.21
N ALA A 97 2.19 11.50 -9.03
CA ALA A 97 2.64 10.45 -8.12
C ALA A 97 1.47 9.69 -7.53
N ASN A 98 1.37 8.39 -7.80
CA ASN A 98 0.38 7.53 -7.17
C ASN A 98 0.86 7.12 -5.77
N ILE A 99 0.12 7.51 -4.76
CA ILE A 99 0.49 7.34 -3.35
C ILE A 99 -0.49 6.42 -2.64
N MET A 100 0.02 5.32 -2.09
CA MET A 100 -0.66 4.53 -1.09
C MET A 100 -0.17 4.95 0.30
N VAL A 101 -1.05 5.28 1.23
CA VAL A 101 -0.67 5.53 2.62
C VAL A 101 -0.93 4.30 3.48
N THR A 102 0.02 3.97 4.35
CA THR A 102 -0.12 2.92 5.37
C THR A 102 0.47 3.38 6.70
N GLY A 103 -0.03 2.78 7.80
CA GLY A 103 0.39 3.15 9.15
C GLY A 103 -0.35 4.39 9.67
N GLY A 104 -1.27 4.18 10.60
CA GLY A 104 -2.08 5.23 11.20
C GLY A 104 -3.37 5.57 10.46
N VAL A 105 -3.71 4.85 9.38
CA VAL A 105 -5.02 4.94 8.73
C VAL A 105 -6.03 4.12 9.54
N ASN A 106 -7.17 4.74 9.83
CA ASN A 106 -8.27 4.13 10.56
C ASN A 106 -9.62 4.68 10.08
N ILE A 107 -10.71 4.17 10.63
CA ILE A 107 -12.08 4.51 10.21
C ILE A 107 -12.39 6.01 10.40
N ASP A 108 -11.78 6.68 11.37
CA ASP A 108 -12.04 8.08 11.68
C ASP A 108 -11.31 9.06 10.77
N ASN A 109 -10.24 8.61 10.07
CA ASN A 109 -9.39 9.48 9.27
C ASN A 109 -9.24 9.09 7.80
N ILE A 110 -9.80 7.94 7.37
CA ILE A 110 -9.66 7.47 5.99
C ILE A 110 -10.16 8.48 4.95
N ASP A 111 -11.26 9.17 5.23
CA ASP A 111 -11.85 10.19 4.35
C ASP A 111 -10.90 11.39 4.17
N SER A 112 -10.23 11.79 5.23
CA SER A 112 -9.28 12.91 5.18
C SER A 112 -8.00 12.56 4.39
N TRP A 113 -7.56 11.29 4.41
CA TRP A 113 -6.49 10.81 3.55
C TRP A 113 -6.89 10.85 2.06
N ILE A 114 -8.08 10.37 1.73
CA ILE A 114 -8.60 10.42 0.35
C ILE A 114 -8.74 11.86 -0.14
N LYS A 115 -9.32 12.75 0.68
CA LYS A 115 -9.42 14.19 0.37
C LYS A 115 -8.06 14.90 0.26
N ALA A 116 -7.02 14.35 0.86
CA ALA A 116 -5.65 14.86 0.71
C ALA A 116 -5.01 14.46 -0.64
N GLY A 117 -5.60 13.51 -1.36
CA GLY A 117 -5.16 13.09 -2.69
C GLY A 117 -4.38 11.79 -2.70
N VAL A 118 -4.49 10.91 -1.69
CA VAL A 118 -3.94 9.56 -1.81
C VAL A 118 -4.80 8.72 -2.74
N ASP A 119 -4.15 7.85 -3.49
CA ASP A 119 -4.79 6.97 -4.49
C ASP A 119 -5.25 5.65 -3.87
N ALA A 120 -4.56 5.22 -2.80
CA ALA A 120 -4.89 4.01 -2.05
C ALA A 120 -4.57 4.15 -0.57
N VAL A 121 -5.19 3.30 0.25
CA VAL A 121 -4.92 3.18 1.68
C VAL A 121 -4.66 1.72 2.05
N GLY A 122 -3.75 1.50 3.00
CA GLY A 122 -3.49 0.18 3.56
C GLY A 122 -3.91 0.14 5.03
N ILE A 123 -4.79 -0.79 5.35
CA ILE A 123 -5.33 -1.00 6.69
C ILE A 123 -4.89 -2.37 7.18
N GLY A 124 -4.31 -2.44 8.36
CA GLY A 124 -3.79 -3.69 8.90
C GLY A 124 -3.95 -3.82 10.40
N GLY A 125 -3.59 -2.81 11.17
CA GLY A 125 -3.47 -2.92 12.63
C GLY A 125 -4.73 -3.42 13.33
N GLU A 126 -5.88 -2.82 13.02
CA GLU A 126 -7.17 -3.20 13.59
C GLU A 126 -7.61 -4.61 13.15
N LEU A 127 -7.49 -4.90 11.84
CA LEU A 127 -7.88 -6.20 11.28
C LEU A 127 -7.00 -7.33 11.81
N ASN A 128 -5.70 -7.09 11.94
CA ASN A 128 -4.77 -8.06 12.52
C ASN A 128 -5.12 -8.39 13.98
N LYS A 129 -5.43 -7.35 14.78
CA LYS A 129 -5.84 -7.54 16.17
C LYS A 129 -7.11 -8.39 16.29
N LEU A 130 -8.12 -8.11 15.48
CA LEU A 130 -9.34 -8.92 15.44
C LEU A 130 -9.05 -10.38 15.02
N GLY A 131 -8.15 -10.57 14.07
CA GLY A 131 -7.70 -11.90 13.63
C GLY A 131 -6.99 -12.67 14.74
N GLU A 132 -6.09 -12.02 15.49
CA GLU A 132 -5.40 -12.61 16.65
C GLU A 132 -6.37 -12.99 17.78
N GLU A 133 -7.46 -12.23 17.96
CA GLU A 133 -8.53 -12.50 18.91
C GLU A 133 -9.53 -13.56 18.41
N GLY A 134 -9.40 -14.06 17.17
CA GLY A 134 -10.32 -15.03 16.56
C GLY A 134 -11.68 -14.46 16.15
N LYS A 135 -11.80 -13.13 16.08
CA LYS A 135 -13.04 -12.39 15.76
C LYS A 135 -13.25 -12.20 14.26
N PHE A 136 -13.27 -13.28 13.51
CA PHE A 136 -13.29 -13.22 12.03
C PHE A 136 -14.55 -12.56 11.46
N GLU A 137 -15.72 -12.74 12.10
CA GLU A 137 -16.97 -12.10 11.66
C GLU A 137 -16.90 -10.57 11.81
N GLU A 138 -16.24 -10.07 12.88
CA GLU A 138 -16.03 -8.65 13.10
C GLU A 138 -15.12 -8.05 12.01
N ILE A 139 -14.14 -8.79 11.48
CA ILE A 139 -13.27 -8.34 10.39
C ILE A 139 -14.11 -7.97 9.17
N THR A 140 -15.07 -8.80 8.78
CA THR A 140 -15.96 -8.53 7.64
C THR A 140 -16.73 -7.24 7.86
N ALA A 141 -17.38 -7.09 9.02
CA ALA A 141 -18.16 -5.88 9.34
C ALA A 141 -17.31 -4.60 9.34
N VAL A 142 -16.08 -4.68 9.88
CA VAL A 142 -15.13 -3.56 9.87
C VAL A 142 -14.68 -3.21 8.45
N CYS A 143 -14.39 -4.21 7.63
CA CYS A 143 -14.04 -3.99 6.22
C CYS A 143 -15.19 -3.32 5.43
N GLU A 144 -16.43 -3.72 5.65
CA GLU A 144 -17.61 -3.09 5.04
C GLU A 144 -17.73 -1.60 5.44
N GLN A 145 -17.48 -1.26 6.70
CA GLN A 145 -17.46 0.13 7.16
C GLN A 145 -16.36 0.95 6.48
N TYR A 146 -15.15 0.40 6.36
CA TYR A 146 -14.05 1.04 5.62
C TYR A 146 -14.42 1.27 4.16
N MET A 147 -15.01 0.28 3.50
CA MET A 147 -15.42 0.40 2.10
C MET A 147 -16.52 1.44 1.92
N ALA A 148 -17.51 1.49 2.81
CA ALA A 148 -18.56 2.50 2.78
C ALA A 148 -17.98 3.92 2.89
N LYS A 149 -17.11 4.17 3.88
CA LYS A 149 -16.44 5.47 4.04
C LYS A 149 -15.53 5.83 2.85
N LEU A 150 -14.83 4.85 2.30
CA LEU A 150 -13.97 5.06 1.12
C LEU A 150 -14.81 5.51 -0.09
N ASN A 151 -15.92 4.84 -0.35
CA ASN A 151 -16.83 5.16 -1.45
C ASN A 151 -17.45 6.56 -1.26
N GLU A 152 -17.93 6.87 -0.06
CA GLU A 152 -18.42 8.21 0.28
C GLU A 152 -17.35 9.29 0.03
N ALA A 153 -16.12 9.06 0.49
CA ALA A 153 -15.02 10.02 0.33
C ALA A 153 -14.61 10.23 -1.13
N ARG A 154 -14.82 9.22 -2.00
CA ARG A 154 -14.57 9.28 -3.45
C ARG A 154 -15.75 9.81 -4.26
N GLY A 155 -16.92 9.94 -3.66
CA GLY A 155 -18.15 10.37 -4.35
C GLY A 155 -18.76 9.28 -5.25
N CYS A 156 -18.58 8.02 -4.87
CA CYS A 156 -19.14 6.84 -5.57
C CYS A 156 -20.38 6.31 -4.86
#